data_366f3556680cf4f1ac598474a285f411
#
_entry.id   366f3556680cf4f1ac598474a285f411
#
_cell.length_a   1.000
_cell.length_b   1.000
_cell.length_c   1.000
_cell.angle_alpha   90.00
_cell.angle_beta   90.00
_cell.angle_gamma   90.00
#
_symmetry.space_group_name_H-M   'P 1'
#
loop_
_entity.id
_entity.type
_entity.pdbx_description
1 polymer ?
#
loop_
_entity_poly.entity_id
_entity_poly.type
_entity_poly.pdbx_seq_one_letter_code
_entity_poly.pdbx_strand_id
1 'polypeptide(L)'
;MKRLTASLRLLTSALAMSLGQVPAWAQSAPASAAGPVLSLQLNAAQPSERDCRLTFVVNNALGADLSKAAFEIALFNDAGVVDRLTVLDFKALPAGKTKVTRFDLAGADCGKLSRVLINSATECTGVQPAACMRALKTSTKTAIAFGV
;
A
#
# COMPACT_ATOMS: atom_id res chain seq x y z
N MET A 1 -56.76 -61.85 56.65
CA MET A 1 -55.77 -61.77 55.64
C MET A 1 -56.11 -60.53 54.78
N LYS A 2 -55.55 -59.37 55.03
CA LYS A 2 -55.74 -58.15 54.20
C LYS A 2 -54.40 -57.53 54.04
N ARG A 3 -53.92 -57.51 52.82
CA ARG A 3 -52.63 -56.91 52.45
C ARG A 3 -52.87 -55.41 52.13
N LEU A 4 -52.27 -54.51 52.88
CA LEU A 4 -52.20 -53.10 52.59
C LEU A 4 -51.03 -52.86 51.59
N THR A 5 -51.36 -52.36 50.46
CA THR A 5 -50.38 -51.85 49.51
C THR A 5 -50.22 -50.34 49.69
N ALA A 6 -49.10 -49.89 50.16
CA ALA A 6 -48.75 -48.47 50.23
C ALA A 6 -48.17 -47.99 48.92
N SER A 7 -48.81 -47.03 48.32
CA SER A 7 -48.36 -46.37 47.09
C SER A 7 -47.40 -45.21 47.43
N LEU A 8 -46.15 -45.37 47.10
CA LEU A 8 -45.13 -44.35 47.22
C LEU A 8 -45.13 -43.44 45.96
N ARG A 9 -45.56 -42.23 46.13
CA ARG A 9 -45.48 -41.23 45.04
C ARG A 9 -44.11 -40.57 45.06
N LEU A 10 -43.31 -40.79 44.04
CA LEU A 10 -42.09 -40.03 43.76
C LEU A 10 -42.46 -38.67 43.13
N LEU A 11 -42.13 -37.60 43.81
CA LEU A 11 -42.10 -36.27 43.21
C LEU A 11 -40.76 -36.09 42.49
N THR A 12 -40.79 -36.04 41.16
CA THR A 12 -39.63 -35.66 40.34
C THR A 12 -39.65 -34.13 40.16
N SER A 13 -38.75 -33.44 40.87
CA SER A 13 -38.50 -32.01 40.66
C SER A 13 -37.67 -31.83 39.39
N ALA A 14 -38.25 -31.30 38.35
CA ALA A 14 -37.56 -30.88 37.12
C ALA A 14 -36.82 -29.56 37.36
N LEU A 15 -35.49 -29.59 37.45
CA LEU A 15 -34.63 -28.40 37.53
C LEU A 15 -34.42 -27.87 36.12
N ALA A 16 -35.12 -26.81 35.74
CA ALA A 16 -34.93 -26.14 34.45
C ALA A 16 -33.63 -25.31 34.49
N MET A 17 -32.58 -25.80 33.85
CA MET A 17 -31.37 -25.02 33.56
C MET A 17 -31.66 -24.04 32.44
N SER A 18 -31.85 -22.77 32.76
CA SER A 18 -31.87 -21.67 31.77
C SER A 18 -30.43 -21.41 31.30
N LEU A 19 -30.10 -21.84 30.11
CA LEU A 19 -28.86 -21.41 29.43
C LEU A 19 -28.99 -19.93 29.06
N GLY A 20 -28.33 -19.06 29.83
CA GLY A 20 -28.17 -17.67 29.49
C GLY A 20 -27.34 -17.51 28.23
N GLN A 21 -27.99 -17.07 27.14
CA GLN A 21 -27.30 -16.66 25.93
C GLN A 21 -26.61 -15.33 26.23
N VAL A 22 -25.29 -15.33 26.38
CA VAL A 22 -24.46 -14.12 26.39
C VAL A 22 -24.40 -13.57 24.96
N PRO A 23 -24.83 -12.32 24.70
CA PRO A 23 -24.65 -11.73 23.38
C PRO A 23 -23.16 -11.62 23.10
N ALA A 24 -22.70 -12.28 22.04
CA ALA A 24 -21.35 -12.10 21.53
C ALA A 24 -21.27 -10.68 20.93
N TRP A 25 -20.68 -9.76 21.65
CA TRP A 25 -20.32 -8.45 21.14
C TRP A 25 -19.22 -8.67 20.13
N ALA A 26 -19.57 -8.55 18.86
CA ALA A 26 -18.59 -8.55 17.78
C ALA A 26 -17.67 -7.33 18.02
N GLN A 27 -16.51 -7.57 18.61
CA GLN A 27 -15.43 -6.59 18.67
C GLN A 27 -14.94 -6.42 17.24
N SER A 28 -15.40 -5.35 16.58
CA SER A 28 -14.77 -4.86 15.37
C SER A 28 -13.30 -4.58 15.71
N ALA A 29 -12.39 -5.41 15.21
CA ALA A 29 -10.97 -5.13 15.35
C ALA A 29 -10.72 -3.72 14.82
N PRO A 30 -10.00 -2.85 15.54
CA PRO A 30 -9.66 -1.54 15.03
C PRO A 30 -8.92 -1.74 13.71
N ALA A 31 -9.47 -1.16 12.63
CA ALA A 31 -8.74 -1.09 11.37
C ALA A 31 -7.39 -0.45 11.71
N SER A 32 -6.30 -1.18 11.54
CA SER A 32 -4.95 -0.64 11.71
C SER A 32 -4.89 0.61 10.86
N ALA A 33 -4.82 1.78 11.50
CA ALA A 33 -4.60 3.04 10.80
C ALA A 33 -3.27 2.89 10.07
N ALA A 34 -3.32 2.62 8.77
CA ALA A 34 -2.13 2.58 7.95
C ALA A 34 -1.43 3.92 8.13
N GLY A 35 -0.17 3.89 8.55
CA GLY A 35 0.61 5.12 8.73
C GLY A 35 0.67 5.93 7.44
N PRO A 36 1.20 7.15 7.48
CA PRO A 36 1.31 8.01 6.31
C PRO A 36 2.05 7.29 5.18
N VAL A 37 1.50 7.34 3.96
CA VAL A 37 2.03 6.64 2.79
C VAL A 37 2.12 7.61 1.60
N LEU A 38 3.25 7.58 0.91
CA LEU A 38 3.42 8.13 -0.42
C LEU A 38 3.60 6.94 -1.39
N SER A 39 2.59 6.64 -2.19
CA SER A 39 2.68 5.51 -3.11
C SER A 39 3.07 5.98 -4.51
N LEU A 40 4.09 5.33 -5.08
CA LEU A 40 4.50 5.48 -6.47
C LEU A 40 4.37 4.14 -7.19
N GLN A 41 3.61 4.12 -8.27
CA GLN A 41 3.47 2.95 -9.13
C GLN A 41 4.02 3.27 -10.52
N LEU A 42 5.00 2.48 -10.98
CA LEU A 42 5.38 2.47 -12.39
C LEU A 42 4.29 1.72 -13.17
N ASN A 43 3.40 2.49 -13.80
CA ASN A 43 2.20 1.97 -14.43
C ASN A 43 2.45 1.50 -15.87
N ALA A 44 3.30 2.23 -16.63
CA ALA A 44 3.67 1.85 -17.99
C ALA A 44 5.08 2.32 -18.34
N ALA A 45 5.71 1.60 -19.25
CA ALA A 45 6.92 1.99 -19.95
C ALA A 45 6.69 1.77 -21.45
N GLN A 46 6.80 2.81 -22.25
CA GLN A 46 6.44 2.78 -23.68
C GLN A 46 7.51 3.47 -24.50
N PRO A 47 7.98 2.86 -25.60
CA PRO A 47 8.84 3.55 -26.56
C PRO A 47 8.18 4.82 -27.09
N SER A 48 8.94 5.90 -27.20
CA SER A 48 8.49 7.18 -27.73
C SER A 48 9.62 7.78 -28.58
N GLU A 49 9.50 7.70 -29.90
CA GLU A 49 10.54 8.11 -30.85
C GLU A 49 11.94 7.51 -30.55
N ARG A 50 12.79 8.26 -29.84
CA ARG A 50 14.15 7.84 -29.42
C ARG A 50 14.26 7.68 -27.89
N ASP A 51 13.13 7.74 -27.20
CA ASP A 51 13.04 7.86 -25.74
C ASP A 51 12.24 6.70 -25.16
N CYS A 52 12.39 6.50 -23.87
CA CYS A 52 11.50 5.64 -23.09
C CYS A 52 10.56 6.53 -22.25
N ARG A 53 9.26 6.45 -22.50
CA ARG A 53 8.24 7.14 -21.70
C ARG A 53 7.81 6.29 -20.54
N LEU A 54 8.13 6.74 -19.33
CA LEU A 54 7.63 6.14 -18.08
C LEU A 54 6.37 6.88 -17.62
N THR A 55 5.32 6.12 -17.30
CA THR A 55 4.09 6.65 -16.71
C THR A 55 3.99 6.19 -15.27
N PHE A 56 3.84 7.14 -14.36
CA PHE A 56 3.66 6.88 -12.94
C PHE A 56 2.26 7.27 -12.46
N VAL A 57 1.70 6.44 -11.58
CA VAL A 57 0.53 6.76 -10.77
C VAL A 57 1.02 7.03 -9.36
N VAL A 58 0.76 8.22 -8.83
CA VAL A 58 1.23 8.68 -7.52
C VAL A 58 0.03 8.98 -6.65
N ASN A 59 0.01 8.48 -5.42
CA ASN A 59 -1.00 8.86 -4.43
C ASN A 59 -0.31 9.40 -3.18
N ASN A 60 -0.70 10.61 -2.77
CA ASN A 60 -0.21 11.23 -1.54
C ASN A 60 -1.20 11.00 -0.40
N ALA A 61 -0.93 10.03 0.44
CA ALA A 61 -1.64 9.74 1.69
C ALA A 61 -0.78 10.09 2.93
N LEU A 62 0.09 11.11 2.83
CA LEU A 62 0.91 11.59 3.96
C LEU A 62 0.12 12.43 4.98
N GLY A 63 -1.09 12.88 4.62
CA GLY A 63 -1.89 13.78 5.44
C GLY A 63 -1.53 15.26 5.30
N ALA A 64 -0.57 15.61 4.44
CA ALA A 64 -0.15 16.98 4.14
C ALA A 64 0.10 17.16 2.64
N ASP A 65 -0.13 18.35 2.14
CA ASP A 65 0.20 18.72 0.77
C ASP A 65 1.71 18.76 0.57
N LEU A 66 2.18 18.19 -0.54
CA LEU A 66 3.53 18.44 -1.03
C LEU A 66 3.45 19.51 -2.13
N SER A 67 4.03 20.68 -1.89
CA SER A 67 4.13 21.71 -2.92
C SER A 67 5.17 21.36 -4.00
N LYS A 68 6.12 20.48 -3.67
CA LYS A 68 7.06 19.89 -4.61
C LYS A 68 7.53 18.52 -4.13
N ALA A 69 7.56 17.55 -5.04
CA ALA A 69 8.13 16.23 -4.81
C ALA A 69 9.03 15.86 -5.99
N ALA A 70 10.32 15.62 -5.74
CA ALA A 70 11.27 15.20 -6.76
C ALA A 70 12.17 14.10 -6.20
N PHE A 71 12.45 13.11 -7.06
CA PHE A 71 13.27 11.95 -6.70
C PHE A 71 14.36 11.74 -7.70
N GLU A 72 15.57 11.52 -7.21
CA GLU A 72 16.65 10.95 -8.02
C GLU A 72 16.39 9.46 -8.20
N ILE A 73 16.47 9.02 -9.44
CA ILE A 73 16.37 7.61 -9.80
C ILE A 73 17.64 7.12 -10.46
N ALA A 74 17.95 5.84 -10.25
CA ALA A 74 18.95 5.10 -11.01
C ALA A 74 18.25 4.17 -12.02
N LEU A 75 18.67 4.24 -13.26
CA LEU A 75 18.22 3.35 -14.34
C LEU A 75 19.23 2.24 -14.52
N PHE A 76 18.77 0.99 -14.57
CA PHE A 76 19.62 -0.19 -14.81
C PHE A 76 19.29 -0.81 -16.14
N ASN A 77 20.30 -1.18 -16.88
CA ASN A 77 20.15 -1.91 -18.13
C ASN A 77 19.87 -3.41 -17.90
N ASP A 78 19.69 -4.17 -18.97
CA ASP A 78 19.43 -5.60 -18.96
C ASP A 78 20.58 -6.44 -18.38
N ALA A 79 21.81 -5.91 -18.40
CA ALA A 79 22.96 -6.51 -17.72
C ALA A 79 23.01 -6.21 -16.21
N GLY A 80 22.04 -5.46 -15.67
CA GLY A 80 22.00 -5.06 -14.26
C GLY A 80 22.99 -3.95 -13.90
N VAL A 81 23.56 -3.27 -14.90
CA VAL A 81 24.50 -2.16 -14.71
C VAL A 81 23.73 -0.85 -14.71
N VAL A 82 24.14 0.08 -13.84
CA VAL A 82 23.58 1.43 -13.83
C VAL A 82 23.92 2.14 -15.14
N ASP A 83 22.89 2.48 -15.91
CA ASP A 83 23.02 3.25 -17.15
C ASP A 83 23.18 4.74 -16.82
N ARG A 84 22.32 5.29 -15.97
CA ARG A 84 22.36 6.70 -15.57
C ARG A 84 21.57 6.98 -14.29
N LEU A 85 21.85 8.14 -13.72
CA LEU A 85 21.04 8.80 -12.70
C LEU A 85 20.30 9.97 -13.33
N THR A 86 19.05 10.20 -12.92
CA THR A 86 18.27 11.37 -13.35
C THR A 86 17.26 11.74 -12.27
N VAL A 87 16.75 12.96 -12.32
CA VAL A 87 15.73 13.44 -11.37
C VAL A 87 14.36 13.49 -12.04
N LEU A 88 13.37 12.88 -11.39
CA LEU A 88 11.96 12.97 -11.79
C LEU A 88 11.25 13.95 -10.88
N ASP A 89 10.79 15.06 -11.44
CA ASP A 89 10.05 16.11 -10.72
C ASP A 89 8.54 15.91 -10.89
N PHE A 90 7.90 15.35 -9.88
CA PHE A 90 6.46 15.10 -9.83
C PHE A 90 5.64 16.36 -9.59
N LYS A 91 6.28 17.51 -9.33
CA LYS A 91 5.63 18.80 -9.01
C LYS A 91 4.81 18.70 -7.72
N ALA A 92 3.75 19.48 -7.62
CA ALA A 92 2.84 19.43 -6.46
C ALA A 92 2.04 18.12 -6.42
N LEU A 93 1.94 17.56 -5.21
CA LEU A 93 1.15 16.36 -4.89
C LEU A 93 0.22 16.70 -3.71
N PRO A 94 -1.02 17.17 -3.97
CA PRO A 94 -1.97 17.48 -2.90
C PRO A 94 -2.35 16.26 -2.07
N ALA A 95 -2.61 16.44 -0.78
CA ALA A 95 -2.99 15.38 0.14
C ALA A 95 -4.28 14.66 -0.32
N GLY A 96 -4.29 13.35 -0.19
CA GLY A 96 -5.42 12.49 -0.56
C GLY A 96 -5.68 12.39 -2.06
N LYS A 97 -4.83 12.98 -2.92
CA LYS A 97 -5.02 12.96 -4.38
C LYS A 97 -4.15 11.90 -5.05
N THR A 98 -4.73 11.33 -6.11
CA THR A 98 -3.99 10.50 -7.07
C THR A 98 -3.68 11.32 -8.31
N LYS A 99 -2.44 11.25 -8.78
CA LYS A 99 -1.94 11.98 -9.95
C LYS A 99 -1.25 11.01 -10.90
N VAL A 100 -1.45 11.20 -12.19
CA VAL A 100 -0.70 10.51 -13.24
C VAL A 100 0.32 11.48 -13.82
N THR A 101 1.58 11.06 -13.85
CA THR A 101 2.69 11.85 -14.39
C THR A 101 3.50 11.01 -15.39
N ARG A 102 3.95 11.63 -16.46
CA ARG A 102 4.77 11.00 -17.51
C ARG A 102 6.13 11.68 -17.56
N PHE A 103 7.15 10.88 -17.83
CA PHE A 103 8.52 11.34 -18.01
C PHE A 103 9.09 10.67 -19.27
N ASP A 104 9.58 11.47 -20.19
CA ASP A 104 10.32 10.99 -21.36
C ASP A 104 11.81 10.95 -20.99
N LEU A 105 12.36 9.75 -20.91
CA LEU A 105 13.77 9.52 -20.62
C LEU A 105 14.55 9.56 -21.91
N ALA A 106 15.10 10.73 -22.25
CA ALA A 106 15.81 10.97 -23.50
C ALA A 106 16.93 9.96 -23.73
N GLY A 107 16.92 9.32 -24.90
CA GLY A 107 17.92 8.33 -25.32
C GLY A 107 17.88 7.01 -24.55
N ALA A 108 16.87 6.77 -23.70
CA ALA A 108 16.71 5.48 -23.05
C ALA A 108 15.89 4.53 -23.94
N ASP A 109 16.30 3.27 -24.00
CA ASP A 109 15.55 2.20 -24.65
C ASP A 109 14.74 1.44 -23.60
N CYS A 110 13.40 1.52 -23.67
CA CYS A 110 12.52 0.79 -22.76
C CYS A 110 12.78 -0.72 -22.76
N GLY A 111 13.15 -1.30 -23.90
CA GLY A 111 13.41 -2.72 -24.03
C GLY A 111 14.69 -3.18 -23.33
N LYS A 112 15.61 -2.26 -23.05
CA LYS A 112 16.86 -2.51 -22.33
C LYS A 112 16.82 -2.07 -20.86
N LEU A 113 15.70 -1.50 -20.41
CA LEU A 113 15.54 -1.05 -19.03
C LEU A 113 15.03 -2.20 -18.18
N SER A 114 15.88 -2.72 -17.28
CA SER A 114 15.52 -3.84 -16.41
C SER A 114 14.99 -3.37 -15.05
N ARG A 115 15.48 -2.22 -14.55
CA ARG A 115 15.11 -1.70 -13.22
C ARG A 115 15.16 -0.17 -13.16
N VAL A 116 14.21 0.39 -12.41
CA VAL A 116 14.21 1.78 -11.95
C VAL A 116 14.27 1.75 -10.43
N LEU A 117 15.32 2.33 -9.85
CA LEU A 117 15.52 2.43 -8.40
C LEU A 117 15.32 3.89 -7.98
N ILE A 118 14.51 4.15 -6.96
CA ILE A 118 14.46 5.45 -6.31
C ILE A 118 15.64 5.53 -5.35
N ASN A 119 16.63 6.36 -5.69
CA ASN A 119 17.86 6.51 -4.93
C ASN A 119 17.67 7.44 -3.72
N SER A 120 17.03 8.59 -3.94
CA SER A 120 16.77 9.57 -2.89
C SER A 120 15.63 10.51 -3.24
N ALA A 121 15.02 11.15 -2.22
CA ALA A 121 14.18 12.32 -2.42
C ALA A 121 15.09 13.56 -2.49
N THR A 122 15.15 14.21 -3.64
CA THR A 122 15.87 15.46 -3.81
C THR A 122 15.06 16.66 -3.31
N GLU A 123 13.73 16.58 -3.42
CA GLU A 123 12.80 17.56 -2.89
C GLU A 123 11.54 16.89 -2.34
N CYS A 124 11.08 17.38 -1.19
CA CYS A 124 9.85 16.93 -0.54
C CYS A 124 9.31 18.09 0.32
N THR A 125 8.81 19.15 -0.34
CA THR A 125 8.40 20.39 0.33
C THR A 125 6.95 20.26 0.83
N GLY A 126 6.76 20.34 2.14
CA GLY A 126 5.48 20.19 2.83
C GLY A 126 5.56 19.20 4.01
N VAL A 127 6.58 18.35 4.02
CA VAL A 127 6.94 17.48 5.14
C VAL A 127 8.46 17.45 5.32
N GLN A 128 8.94 16.80 6.38
CA GLN A 128 10.39 16.59 6.52
C GLN A 128 10.91 15.69 5.36
N PRO A 129 12.02 16.04 4.70
CA PRO A 129 12.52 15.29 3.53
C PRO A 129 12.67 13.78 3.76
N ALA A 130 13.21 13.38 4.92
CA ALA A 130 13.33 11.98 5.29
C ALA A 130 11.97 11.28 5.46
N ALA A 131 10.87 12.00 5.69
CA ALA A 131 9.55 11.43 5.84
C ALA A 131 9.03 10.90 4.50
N CYS A 132 9.31 11.57 3.38
CA CYS A 132 8.95 11.09 2.04
C CYS A 132 9.53 9.70 1.76
N MET A 133 10.85 9.53 1.98
CA MET A 133 11.50 8.24 1.73
C MET A 133 11.00 7.14 2.67
N ARG A 134 10.81 7.43 3.97
CA ARG A 134 10.29 6.45 4.93
C ARG A 134 8.85 6.01 4.63
N ALA A 135 8.03 6.94 4.14
CA ALA A 135 6.63 6.69 3.81
C ALA A 135 6.44 6.12 2.40
N LEU A 136 7.52 6.03 1.61
CA LEU A 136 7.45 5.62 0.22
C LEU A 136 7.08 4.14 0.09
N LYS A 137 6.09 3.87 -0.74
CA LYS A 137 5.67 2.53 -1.17
C LYS A 137 5.68 2.48 -2.68
N THR A 138 6.41 1.53 -3.22
CA THR A 138 6.59 1.36 -4.67
C THR A 138 5.88 0.11 -5.16
N SER A 139 5.41 0.16 -6.41
CA SER A 139 4.86 -0.98 -7.12
C SER A 139 5.04 -0.81 -8.63
N THR A 140 4.94 -1.89 -9.39
CA THR A 140 5.01 -1.82 -10.85
C THR A 140 3.90 -2.64 -11.50
N LYS A 141 3.46 -2.21 -12.70
CA LYS A 141 2.58 -2.92 -13.63
C LYS A 141 3.33 -3.32 -14.90
N THR A 142 4.63 -3.11 -14.93
CA THR A 142 5.50 -3.42 -16.08
C THR A 142 6.44 -4.58 -15.76
N ALA A 143 7.18 -5.06 -16.76
CA ALA A 143 8.25 -6.03 -16.54
C ALA A 143 9.50 -5.40 -15.88
N ILE A 144 9.58 -4.06 -15.84
CA ILE A 144 10.68 -3.33 -15.23
C ILE A 144 10.53 -3.38 -13.71
N ALA A 145 11.55 -3.83 -13.00
CA ALA A 145 11.56 -3.78 -11.55
C ALA A 145 11.55 -2.31 -11.05
N PHE A 146 10.75 -2.02 -10.05
CA PHE A 146 10.64 -0.66 -9.49
C PHE A 146 10.64 -0.71 -7.97
N GLY A 147 11.53 0.06 -7.34
CA GLY A 147 11.69 0.04 -5.89
C GLY A 147 12.59 1.15 -5.34
N VAL A 148 12.90 1.04 -4.07
CA VAL A 148 13.90 1.81 -3.30
C VAL A 148 15.06 0.90 -2.96
#